data_49d29418cbdb1bbbee0d5a8bc0264c2a
#
_entry.id   49d29418cbdb1bbbee0d5a8bc0264c2a
#
_cell.length_a   1.000
_cell.length_b   1.000
_cell.length_c   1.000
_cell.angle_alpha   90.00
_cell.angle_beta   90.00
_cell.angle_gamma   90.00
#
_symmetry.space_group_name_H-M   'P 1'
#
loop_
_entity.id
_entity.type
_entity.pdbx_description
1 polymer ?
#
loop_
_entity_poly.entity_id
_entity_poly.type
_entity_poly.pdbx_seq_one_letter_code
_entity_poly.pdbx_strand_id
1 'polypeptide(L)'
;MTTEEIAKALKLTAQLMELHEENPFKIKSIANAAYKLDKTDVELQGKSLQELEQMEGIGKGIAAKINELLTTGDLKELSAMVAITPLGVIEMLGIKGIGPKKVRQLWKELGVESVGELLYACNENRLVTLKGFGAKTQAEVKKQIEFFQTNIGKFHYASVESFANEVVEYLKKKYNTGLVSLTGAMRRKCEVIEVIEVLIAAENVLLDIENNRNVKVELISCREDEFYQRLFETTAASDFNIDGFQFKNGVKSEEELFAHNNIQFIEPELREQSNIIQLAREQKLPQLVEMKDLKGILHNHSTYSDGMNSLKEMAVYCKELGYEYLGICDHSQSAFYAEGLKPERVLEQHKEIDELNQQLAPFKIFKGIESDILNDGSLDYEEDVLRSFDFIVASVHSNLKMDEEKATARLIKAIENPYTTILGHPTGRLLLSRPGYPIDHKKVIDACAANNVIIELNAHPYRLDIDWRWIPYCIEKGVKISINPDAHEKSGYHDMYFGTCAARKGMLTKEMCFNALSLSEIESYFSKRKLA
;
A
#
# COMPACT_ATOMS: atom_id res chain seq x y z
N MET A 1 -0.26 23.30 6.46
CA MET A 1 -0.83 21.92 6.70
C MET A 1 -1.35 21.36 5.40
N THR A 2 -1.10 20.09 5.14
CA THR A 2 -1.66 19.36 4.00
C THR A 2 -3.13 19.01 4.22
N THR A 3 -3.85 18.67 3.17
CA THR A 3 -5.25 18.21 3.27
C THR A 3 -5.36 16.96 4.15
N GLU A 4 -4.41 16.04 4.05
CA GLU A 4 -4.33 14.84 4.89
C GLU A 4 -4.16 15.17 6.39
N GLU A 5 -3.29 16.13 6.72
CA GLU A 5 -3.10 16.58 8.11
C GLU A 5 -4.38 17.23 8.67
N ILE A 6 -5.08 18.00 7.85
CA ILE A 6 -6.37 18.61 8.22
C ILE A 6 -7.43 17.53 8.43
N ALA A 7 -7.50 16.54 7.54
CA ALA A 7 -8.42 15.40 7.67
C ALA A 7 -8.14 14.61 8.96
N LYS A 8 -6.88 14.34 9.28
CA LYS A 8 -6.47 13.68 10.53
C LYS A 8 -6.84 14.49 11.78
N ALA A 9 -6.62 15.80 11.75
CA ALA A 9 -6.98 16.69 12.87
C ALA A 9 -8.51 16.71 13.11
N LEU A 10 -9.30 16.82 12.06
CA LEU A 10 -10.76 16.75 12.14
C LEU A 10 -11.24 15.39 12.62
N LYS A 11 -10.66 14.30 12.14
CA LYS A 11 -10.99 12.92 12.57
C LYS A 11 -10.74 12.74 14.06
N LEU A 12 -9.58 13.15 14.55
CA LEU A 12 -9.25 13.09 15.97
C LEU A 12 -10.19 13.97 16.79
N THR A 13 -10.53 15.17 16.29
CA THR A 13 -11.52 16.05 16.94
C THR A 13 -12.86 15.32 17.11
N ALA A 14 -13.39 14.70 16.04
CA ALA A 14 -14.64 13.96 16.12
C ALA A 14 -14.58 12.78 17.11
N GLN A 15 -13.46 12.05 17.13
CA GLN A 15 -13.25 10.93 18.04
C GLN A 15 -13.19 11.38 19.53
N LEU A 16 -12.49 12.47 19.82
CA LEU A 16 -12.43 13.03 21.18
C LEU A 16 -13.78 13.60 21.60
N MET A 17 -14.51 14.27 20.71
CA MET A 17 -15.89 14.70 20.98
C MET A 17 -16.81 13.53 21.33
N GLU A 18 -16.70 12.42 20.62
CA GLU A 18 -17.48 11.19 20.92
C GLU A 18 -17.04 10.57 22.25
N LEU A 19 -15.75 10.58 22.56
CA LEU A 19 -15.19 10.11 23.83
C LEU A 19 -15.75 10.91 25.02
N HIS A 20 -15.95 12.23 24.87
CA HIS A 20 -16.48 13.14 25.86
C HIS A 20 -18.00 13.33 25.80
N GLU A 21 -18.72 12.55 24.96
CA GLU A 21 -20.18 12.62 24.80
C GLU A 21 -20.73 13.99 24.37
N GLU A 22 -19.98 14.67 23.53
CA GLU A 22 -20.39 15.93 22.93
C GLU A 22 -21.59 15.76 21.97
N ASN A 23 -22.07 16.85 21.39
CA ASN A 23 -23.24 16.86 20.52
C ASN A 23 -23.10 15.90 19.31
N PRO A 24 -23.95 14.85 19.18
CA PRO A 24 -23.85 13.83 18.12
C PRO A 24 -23.93 14.38 16.68
N PHE A 25 -24.69 15.47 16.48
CA PHE A 25 -24.80 16.08 15.13
C PHE A 25 -23.50 16.77 14.74
N LYS A 26 -22.84 17.42 15.71
CA LYS A 26 -21.54 18.06 15.50
C LYS A 26 -20.47 17.01 15.23
N ILE A 27 -20.44 15.92 15.99
CA ILE A 27 -19.55 14.77 15.80
C ILE A 27 -19.70 14.22 14.38
N LYS A 28 -20.94 13.92 13.97
CA LYS A 28 -21.21 13.37 12.64
C LYS A 28 -20.80 14.31 11.51
N SER A 29 -21.02 15.61 11.68
CA SER A 29 -20.64 16.62 10.68
C SER A 29 -19.12 16.69 10.50
N ILE A 30 -18.35 16.70 11.60
CA ILE A 30 -16.87 16.75 11.56
C ILE A 30 -16.31 15.42 11.01
N ALA A 31 -16.85 14.28 11.44
CA ALA A 31 -16.42 12.97 10.97
C ALA A 31 -16.65 12.79 9.47
N ASN A 32 -17.80 13.22 8.94
CA ASN A 32 -18.09 13.15 7.51
C ASN A 32 -17.14 14.06 6.69
N ALA A 33 -16.86 15.26 7.19
CA ALA A 33 -15.93 16.17 6.53
C ALA A 33 -14.50 15.60 6.52
N ALA A 34 -14.05 15.05 7.65
CA ALA A 34 -12.77 14.36 7.75
C ALA A 34 -12.67 13.20 6.74
N TYR A 35 -13.71 12.37 6.65
CA TYR A 35 -13.77 11.24 5.72
C TYR A 35 -13.72 11.69 4.25
N LYS A 36 -14.46 12.76 3.89
CA LYS A 36 -14.43 13.31 2.53
C LYS A 36 -13.05 13.86 2.17
N LEU A 37 -12.43 14.62 3.08
CA LEU A 37 -11.10 15.18 2.86
C LEU A 37 -10.02 14.10 2.75
N ASP A 38 -10.15 13.02 3.51
CA ASP A 38 -9.24 11.86 3.46
C ASP A 38 -9.33 11.08 2.12
N LYS A 39 -10.45 11.26 1.40
CA LYS A 39 -10.72 10.61 0.11
C LYS A 39 -10.53 11.51 -1.10
N THR A 40 -10.21 12.78 -0.91
CA THR A 40 -10.08 13.76 -2.00
C THR A 40 -8.69 14.37 -2.02
N ASP A 41 -8.07 14.40 -3.20
CA ASP A 41 -6.77 15.03 -3.43
C ASP A 41 -6.92 16.54 -3.71
N VAL A 42 -7.81 17.20 -2.96
CA VAL A 42 -8.07 18.64 -3.10
C VAL A 42 -7.07 19.43 -2.28
N GLU A 43 -6.29 20.27 -2.94
CA GLU A 43 -5.44 21.24 -2.25
C GLU A 43 -6.31 22.30 -1.56
N LEU A 44 -6.22 22.36 -0.23
CA LEU A 44 -6.97 23.33 0.58
C LEU A 44 -6.18 24.63 0.78
N GLN A 45 -4.87 24.60 0.59
CA GLN A 45 -3.99 25.73 0.79
C GLN A 45 -4.32 26.86 -0.20
N GLY A 46 -4.46 28.08 0.29
CA GLY A 46 -4.81 29.25 -0.52
C GLY A 46 -6.31 29.45 -0.80
N LYS A 47 -7.18 28.51 -0.42
CA LYS A 47 -8.63 28.70 -0.54
C LYS A 47 -9.16 29.68 0.51
N SER A 48 -10.03 30.58 0.07
CA SER A 48 -10.77 31.48 0.96
C SER A 48 -11.86 30.73 1.75
N LEU A 49 -12.31 31.31 2.87
CA LEU A 49 -13.41 30.75 3.64
C LEU A 49 -14.67 30.49 2.82
N GLN A 50 -14.97 31.37 1.86
CA GLN A 50 -16.14 31.22 0.96
C GLN A 50 -15.98 30.03 0.01
N GLU A 51 -14.80 29.81 -0.53
CA GLU A 51 -14.50 28.65 -1.38
C GLU A 51 -14.59 27.35 -0.60
N LEU A 52 -14.10 27.33 0.64
CA LEU A 52 -14.23 26.17 1.53
C LEU A 52 -15.70 25.87 1.84
N GLU A 53 -16.55 26.88 2.07
CA GLU A 53 -17.99 26.69 2.33
C GLU A 53 -18.77 26.15 1.13
N GLN A 54 -18.26 26.34 -0.09
CA GLN A 54 -18.88 25.83 -1.31
C GLN A 54 -18.52 24.37 -1.62
N MET A 55 -17.52 23.83 -0.92
CA MET A 55 -17.13 22.44 -1.12
C MET A 55 -18.20 21.48 -0.59
N GLU A 56 -18.47 20.44 -1.36
CA GLU A 56 -19.46 19.44 -1.01
C GLU A 56 -19.17 18.78 0.35
N GLY A 57 -20.12 18.84 1.27
CA GLY A 57 -20.02 18.29 2.62
C GLY A 57 -19.24 19.16 3.62
N ILE A 58 -18.82 20.36 3.23
CA ILE A 58 -18.16 21.33 4.09
C ILE A 58 -19.08 22.52 4.35
N GLY A 59 -19.81 22.49 5.46
CA GLY A 59 -20.64 23.61 5.89
C GLY A 59 -19.81 24.68 6.63
N LYS A 60 -20.40 25.85 6.92
CA LYS A 60 -19.76 27.01 7.55
C LYS A 60 -18.89 26.67 8.77
N GLY A 61 -19.39 25.82 9.66
CA GLY A 61 -18.67 25.43 10.88
C GLY A 61 -17.42 24.59 10.62
N ILE A 62 -17.43 23.77 9.56
CA ILE A 62 -16.29 22.97 9.14
C ILE A 62 -15.30 23.84 8.37
N ALA A 63 -15.76 24.70 7.47
CA ALA A 63 -14.94 25.65 6.74
C ALA A 63 -14.14 26.56 7.70
N ALA A 64 -14.79 27.04 8.78
CA ALA A 64 -14.10 27.83 9.82
C ALA A 64 -12.98 27.04 10.51
N LYS A 65 -13.20 25.75 10.83
CA LYS A 65 -12.18 24.87 11.43
C LYS A 65 -11.01 24.60 10.49
N ILE A 66 -11.30 24.33 9.21
CA ILE A 66 -10.28 24.15 8.17
C ILE A 66 -9.45 25.43 8.04
N ASN A 67 -10.11 26.58 7.97
CA ASN A 67 -9.41 27.88 7.89
C ASN A 67 -8.56 28.17 9.13
N GLU A 68 -9.04 27.80 10.34
CA GLU A 68 -8.26 27.91 11.57
C GLU A 68 -6.99 27.05 11.48
N LEU A 69 -7.09 25.78 11.07
CA LEU A 69 -5.96 24.89 10.87
C LEU A 69 -4.97 25.43 9.81
N LEU A 70 -5.47 25.94 8.69
CA LEU A 70 -4.63 26.51 7.62
C LEU A 70 -3.88 27.78 8.05
N THR A 71 -4.49 28.60 8.92
CA THR A 71 -3.93 29.91 9.30
C THR A 71 -3.05 29.85 10.55
N THR A 72 -3.38 28.97 11.50
CA THR A 72 -2.69 28.90 12.79
C THR A 72 -1.87 27.63 13.00
N GLY A 73 -2.08 26.60 12.16
CA GLY A 73 -1.50 25.28 12.35
C GLY A 73 -2.14 24.47 13.50
N ASP A 74 -3.14 25.02 14.18
CA ASP A 74 -3.81 24.41 15.34
C ASP A 74 -5.33 24.60 15.27
N LEU A 75 -6.06 23.71 15.95
CA LEU A 75 -7.50 23.81 16.17
C LEU A 75 -7.76 23.90 17.67
N LYS A 76 -8.16 25.08 18.16
CA LYS A 76 -8.39 25.35 19.59
C LYS A 76 -9.30 24.33 20.26
N GLU A 77 -10.33 23.87 19.55
CA GLU A 77 -11.25 22.85 20.05
C GLU A 77 -10.55 21.50 20.25
N LEU A 78 -9.68 21.10 19.31
CA LEU A 78 -8.88 19.88 19.42
C LEU A 78 -7.90 19.99 20.61
N SER A 79 -7.16 21.09 20.68
CA SER A 79 -6.17 21.32 21.74
C SER A 79 -6.80 21.34 23.12
N ALA A 80 -8.01 21.90 23.26
CA ALA A 80 -8.76 21.89 24.53
C ALA A 80 -9.16 20.45 24.93
N MET A 81 -9.58 19.61 23.98
CA MET A 81 -9.94 18.21 24.26
C MET A 81 -8.72 17.35 24.57
N VAL A 82 -7.63 17.54 23.85
CA VAL A 82 -6.35 16.87 24.14
C VAL A 82 -5.86 17.19 25.55
N ALA A 83 -5.99 18.45 26.00
CA ALA A 83 -5.55 18.86 27.31
C ALA A 83 -6.29 18.18 28.49
N ILE A 84 -7.53 17.70 28.26
CA ILE A 84 -8.35 17.03 29.28
C ILE A 84 -8.41 15.52 29.14
N THR A 85 -7.73 14.95 28.11
CA THR A 85 -7.73 13.52 27.84
C THR A 85 -6.33 12.96 28.07
N PRO A 86 -6.15 11.91 28.90
CA PRO A 86 -4.85 11.27 29.06
C PRO A 86 -4.28 10.81 27.71
N LEU A 87 -2.99 11.03 27.47
CA LEU A 87 -2.34 10.69 26.20
C LEU A 87 -2.54 9.22 25.82
N GLY A 88 -2.42 8.30 26.78
CA GLY A 88 -2.62 6.87 26.49
C GLY A 88 -4.07 6.52 26.14
N VAL A 89 -5.07 7.31 26.59
CA VAL A 89 -6.46 7.18 26.16
C VAL A 89 -6.61 7.62 24.70
N ILE A 90 -5.89 8.66 24.30
CA ILE A 90 -5.82 9.10 22.89
C ILE A 90 -5.14 8.02 22.03
N GLU A 91 -4.04 7.43 22.51
CA GLU A 91 -3.36 6.32 21.83
C GLU A 91 -4.28 5.10 21.61
N MET A 92 -5.13 4.78 22.60
CA MET A 92 -6.10 3.69 22.47
C MET A 92 -7.11 3.90 21.32
N LEU A 93 -7.41 5.14 20.91
CA LEU A 93 -8.25 5.42 19.74
C LEU A 93 -7.61 4.95 18.42
N GLY A 94 -6.30 4.76 18.39
CA GLY A 94 -5.57 4.19 17.24
C GLY A 94 -5.68 2.67 17.14
N ILE A 95 -6.16 1.98 18.17
CA ILE A 95 -6.27 0.51 18.18
C ILE A 95 -7.51 0.08 17.37
N LYS A 96 -7.30 -0.68 16.32
CA LYS A 96 -8.38 -1.16 15.45
C LYS A 96 -9.41 -2.00 16.22
N GLY A 97 -10.69 -1.71 16.00
CA GLY A 97 -11.80 -2.43 16.64
C GLY A 97 -12.20 -1.90 18.02
N ILE A 98 -11.50 -0.87 18.51
CA ILE A 98 -11.85 -0.15 19.72
C ILE A 98 -12.19 1.30 19.34
N GLY A 99 -13.47 1.56 19.08
CA GLY A 99 -13.93 2.94 18.79
C GLY A 99 -14.09 3.79 20.06
N PRO A 100 -14.33 5.11 19.92
CA PRO A 100 -14.38 6.06 21.05
C PRO A 100 -15.29 5.64 22.20
N LYS A 101 -16.46 5.06 21.92
CA LYS A 101 -17.39 4.55 22.96
C LYS A 101 -16.77 3.45 23.80
N LYS A 102 -16.07 2.52 23.16
CA LYS A 102 -15.39 1.43 23.87
C LYS A 102 -14.18 1.93 24.65
N VAL A 103 -13.41 2.86 24.06
CA VAL A 103 -12.29 3.51 24.76
C VAL A 103 -12.78 4.25 25.99
N ARG A 104 -13.89 5.01 25.87
CA ARG A 104 -14.51 5.67 27.01
C ARG A 104 -14.92 4.69 28.11
N GLN A 105 -15.52 3.58 27.73
CA GLN A 105 -15.94 2.54 28.68
C GLN A 105 -14.73 1.93 29.42
N LEU A 106 -13.66 1.61 28.71
CA LEU A 106 -12.41 1.14 29.30
C LEU A 106 -11.80 2.18 30.26
N TRP A 107 -11.77 3.44 29.86
CA TRP A 107 -11.25 4.53 30.66
C TRP A 107 -12.09 4.78 31.91
N LYS A 108 -13.41 4.99 31.75
CA LYS A 108 -14.28 5.42 32.86
C LYS A 108 -14.72 4.29 33.78
N GLU A 109 -14.88 3.05 33.28
CA GLU A 109 -15.39 1.92 34.08
C GLU A 109 -14.26 1.05 34.64
N LEU A 110 -13.14 0.89 33.92
CA LEU A 110 -11.99 0.09 34.36
C LEU A 110 -10.78 0.93 34.83
N GLY A 111 -10.81 2.25 34.64
CA GLY A 111 -9.70 3.14 34.96
C GLY A 111 -8.46 2.92 34.10
N VAL A 112 -8.62 2.41 32.87
CA VAL A 112 -7.53 2.15 31.93
C VAL A 112 -7.17 3.44 31.21
N GLU A 113 -5.95 3.92 31.38
CA GLU A 113 -5.47 5.19 30.81
C GLU A 113 -4.30 5.04 29.84
N SER A 114 -3.83 3.81 29.62
CA SER A 114 -2.74 3.52 28.68
C SER A 114 -2.94 2.18 27.93
N VAL A 115 -2.27 2.05 26.79
CA VAL A 115 -2.26 0.80 26.00
C VAL A 115 -1.66 -0.37 26.80
N GLY A 116 -0.65 -0.09 27.65
CA GLY A 116 -0.05 -1.10 28.54
C GLY A 116 -1.03 -1.60 29.58
N GLU A 117 -1.77 -0.71 30.25
CA GLU A 117 -2.83 -1.08 31.19
C GLU A 117 -3.97 -1.84 30.51
N LEU A 118 -4.32 -1.48 29.27
CA LEU A 118 -5.31 -2.18 28.49
C LEU A 118 -4.87 -3.62 28.20
N LEU A 119 -3.60 -3.83 27.83
CA LEU A 119 -3.03 -5.17 27.63
C LEU A 119 -3.05 -5.97 28.92
N TYR A 120 -2.67 -5.35 30.02
CA TYR A 120 -2.74 -5.98 31.34
C TYR A 120 -4.17 -6.38 31.71
N ALA A 121 -5.14 -5.49 31.51
CA ALA A 121 -6.55 -5.77 31.74
C ALA A 121 -7.10 -6.91 30.88
N CYS A 122 -6.60 -7.06 29.62
CA CYS A 122 -6.90 -8.20 28.78
C CYS A 122 -6.33 -9.52 29.36
N ASN A 123 -5.09 -9.49 29.85
CA ASN A 123 -4.44 -10.66 30.44
C ASN A 123 -5.13 -11.14 31.74
N GLU A 124 -5.64 -10.20 32.52
CA GLU A 124 -6.40 -10.46 33.75
C GLU A 124 -7.89 -10.75 33.51
N ASN A 125 -8.33 -10.91 32.26
CA ASN A 125 -9.73 -11.14 31.89
C ASN A 125 -10.71 -10.07 32.39
N ARG A 126 -10.27 -8.85 32.60
CA ARG A 126 -11.09 -7.76 33.14
C ARG A 126 -12.08 -7.19 32.13
N LEU A 127 -11.76 -7.26 30.82
CA LEU A 127 -12.65 -6.70 29.78
C LEU A 127 -13.97 -7.48 29.68
N VAL A 128 -13.95 -8.79 29.93
CA VAL A 128 -15.16 -9.64 29.81
C VAL A 128 -16.26 -9.24 30.78
N THR A 129 -15.95 -8.50 31.85
CA THR A 129 -16.91 -7.98 32.82
C THR A 129 -17.73 -6.78 32.28
N LEU A 130 -17.22 -6.14 31.21
CA LEU A 130 -17.87 -4.98 30.61
C LEU A 130 -18.94 -5.38 29.61
N LYS A 131 -20.03 -4.63 29.60
CA LYS A 131 -21.13 -4.82 28.61
C LYS A 131 -20.60 -4.64 27.19
N GLY A 132 -20.75 -5.65 26.33
CA GLY A 132 -20.28 -5.61 24.95
C GLY A 132 -18.84 -6.09 24.74
N PHE A 133 -18.15 -6.54 25.81
CA PHE A 133 -16.87 -7.19 25.74
C PHE A 133 -17.01 -8.67 26.20
N GLY A 134 -17.20 -9.57 25.28
CA GLY A 134 -17.10 -11.01 25.57
C GLY A 134 -15.66 -11.51 25.41
N ALA A 135 -15.40 -12.76 25.78
CA ALA A 135 -14.07 -13.39 25.68
C ALA A 135 -13.46 -13.26 24.25
N LYS A 136 -14.27 -13.43 23.21
CA LYS A 136 -13.84 -13.26 21.82
C LYS A 136 -13.42 -11.81 21.51
N THR A 137 -14.15 -10.84 22.02
CA THR A 137 -13.81 -9.40 21.85
C THR A 137 -12.52 -9.07 22.59
N GLN A 138 -12.34 -9.55 23.81
CA GLN A 138 -11.10 -9.36 24.58
C GLN A 138 -9.89 -9.95 23.86
N ALA A 139 -9.99 -11.19 23.36
CA ALA A 139 -8.92 -11.83 22.60
C ALA A 139 -8.55 -11.02 21.34
N GLU A 140 -9.54 -10.50 20.62
CA GLU A 140 -9.31 -9.65 19.46
C GLU A 140 -8.65 -8.33 19.85
N VAL A 141 -9.12 -7.67 20.92
CA VAL A 141 -8.50 -6.44 21.46
C VAL A 141 -7.04 -6.68 21.80
N LYS A 142 -6.72 -7.78 22.51
CA LYS A 142 -5.35 -8.15 22.85
C LYS A 142 -4.48 -8.29 21.60
N LYS A 143 -4.96 -9.02 20.58
CA LYS A 143 -4.25 -9.18 19.29
C LYS A 143 -4.02 -7.84 18.59
N GLN A 144 -5.00 -6.92 18.62
CA GLN A 144 -4.86 -5.60 18.03
C GLN A 144 -3.88 -4.71 18.79
N ILE A 145 -3.81 -4.81 20.12
CA ILE A 145 -2.82 -4.11 20.94
C ILE A 145 -1.41 -4.60 20.59
N GLU A 146 -1.21 -5.91 20.57
CA GLU A 146 0.08 -6.51 20.20
C GLU A 146 0.52 -6.04 18.80
N PHE A 147 -0.39 -6.05 17.84
CA PHE A 147 -0.14 -5.54 16.49
C PHE A 147 0.18 -4.04 16.48
N PHE A 148 -0.58 -3.22 17.21
CA PHE A 148 -0.35 -1.78 17.34
C PHE A 148 1.04 -1.48 17.93
N GLN A 149 1.41 -2.16 19.02
CA GLN A 149 2.71 -1.99 19.67
C GLN A 149 3.88 -2.38 18.75
N THR A 150 3.72 -3.43 17.93
CA THR A 150 4.76 -3.85 16.97
C THR A 150 4.93 -2.86 15.82
N ASN A 151 3.97 -1.96 15.60
CA ASN A 151 3.99 -0.99 14.49
C ASN A 151 4.33 0.44 14.92
N ILE A 152 4.49 0.71 16.21
CA ILE A 152 4.92 2.03 16.69
C ILE A 152 6.32 2.35 16.14
N GLY A 153 6.49 3.54 15.61
CA GLY A 153 7.76 4.01 15.02
C GLY A 153 8.05 3.42 13.64
N LYS A 154 7.08 2.76 13.01
CA LYS A 154 7.19 2.23 11.65
C LYS A 154 6.39 3.08 10.67
N PHE A 155 6.92 3.24 9.47
CA PHE A 155 6.36 4.05 8.41
C PHE A 155 6.32 3.26 7.10
N HIS A 156 5.31 3.49 6.28
CA HIS A 156 5.34 3.01 4.91
C HIS A 156 6.48 3.68 4.15
N TYR A 157 7.21 2.95 3.33
CA TYR A 157 8.27 3.49 2.49
C TYR A 157 7.81 4.75 1.74
N ALA A 158 6.67 4.68 1.07
CA ALA A 158 6.10 5.78 0.30
C ALA A 158 5.86 7.05 1.13
N SER A 159 5.51 6.91 2.40
CA SER A 159 5.23 8.07 3.27
C SER A 159 6.47 8.85 3.68
N VAL A 160 7.66 8.25 3.58
CA VAL A 160 8.93 8.86 4.02
C VAL A 160 9.94 9.07 2.89
N GLU A 161 9.70 8.52 1.70
CA GLU A 161 10.63 8.58 0.56
C GLU A 161 10.98 10.01 0.15
N SER A 162 9.97 10.88 0.01
CA SER A 162 10.19 12.29 -0.37
C SER A 162 11.09 12.99 0.65
N PHE A 163 10.81 12.83 1.94
CA PHE A 163 11.62 13.43 3.00
C PHE A 163 13.04 12.83 3.04
N ALA A 164 13.19 11.53 2.84
CA ALA A 164 14.49 10.88 2.79
C ALA A 164 15.37 11.43 1.64
N ASN A 165 14.77 11.64 0.47
CA ASN A 165 15.45 12.25 -0.67
C ASN A 165 15.81 13.73 -0.39
N GLU A 166 14.92 14.48 0.26
CA GLU A 166 15.17 15.86 0.68
C GLU A 166 16.38 15.93 1.64
N VAL A 167 16.48 15.02 2.60
CA VAL A 167 17.64 14.92 3.51
C VAL A 167 18.95 14.70 2.72
N VAL A 168 18.94 13.80 1.74
CA VAL A 168 20.12 13.55 0.89
C VAL A 168 20.54 14.82 0.14
N GLU A 169 19.60 15.49 -0.52
CA GLU A 169 19.91 16.70 -1.29
C GLU A 169 20.36 17.87 -0.38
N TYR A 170 19.76 18.00 0.79
CA TYR A 170 20.19 18.97 1.81
C TYR A 170 21.64 18.72 2.23
N LEU A 171 22.00 17.47 2.54
CA LEU A 171 23.36 17.10 2.96
C LEU A 171 24.38 17.30 1.84
N LYS A 172 24.08 16.91 0.61
CA LYS A 172 24.93 17.17 -0.57
C LYS A 172 25.27 18.66 -0.68
N LYS A 173 24.26 19.50 -0.55
CA LYS A 173 24.41 20.97 -0.65
C LYS A 173 25.17 21.55 0.54
N LYS A 174 24.83 21.13 1.78
CA LYS A 174 25.43 21.67 3.01
C LYS A 174 26.91 21.33 3.12
N TYR A 175 27.31 20.12 2.76
CA TYR A 175 28.70 19.63 2.86
C TYR A 175 29.46 19.70 1.53
N ASN A 176 28.85 20.22 0.48
CA ASN A 176 29.44 20.36 -0.86
C ASN A 176 30.11 19.07 -1.35
N THR A 177 29.45 17.93 -1.18
CA THR A 177 29.91 16.60 -1.62
C THR A 177 28.84 15.86 -2.40
N GLY A 178 29.24 15.13 -3.44
CA GLY A 178 28.38 14.18 -4.15
C GLY A 178 28.28 12.81 -3.48
N LEU A 179 29.13 12.52 -2.49
CA LEU A 179 29.19 11.24 -1.79
C LEU A 179 28.22 11.22 -0.60
N VAL A 180 26.94 11.27 -0.93
CA VAL A 180 25.80 11.13 0.00
C VAL A 180 24.78 10.19 -0.63
N SER A 181 24.34 9.19 0.11
CA SER A 181 23.35 8.20 -0.35
C SER A 181 22.45 7.74 0.78
N LEU A 182 21.18 7.46 0.48
CA LEU A 182 20.39 6.59 1.34
C LEU A 182 21.09 5.23 1.46
N THR A 183 20.93 4.57 2.60
CA THR A 183 21.42 3.23 2.83
C THR A 183 20.40 2.40 3.61
N GLY A 184 20.77 1.23 4.12
CA GLY A 184 19.87 0.40 4.91
C GLY A 184 18.56 0.03 4.20
N ALA A 185 17.48 -0.01 4.96
CA ALA A 185 16.15 -0.39 4.50
C ALA A 185 15.59 0.54 3.41
N MET A 186 15.89 1.85 3.49
CA MET A 186 15.48 2.81 2.46
C MET A 186 16.08 2.48 1.09
N ARG A 187 17.36 2.16 1.05
CA ARG A 187 18.04 1.84 -0.21
C ARG A 187 17.62 0.48 -0.77
N ARG A 188 17.33 -0.47 0.10
CA ARG A 188 16.77 -1.78 -0.30
C ARG A 188 15.29 -1.72 -0.70
N LYS A 189 14.64 -0.55 -0.65
CA LYS A 189 13.21 -0.40 -0.96
C LYS A 189 12.33 -1.32 -0.10
N CYS A 190 12.61 -1.38 1.22
CA CYS A 190 11.79 -2.15 2.14
C CYS A 190 10.41 -1.51 2.28
N GLU A 191 9.36 -2.31 2.38
CA GLU A 191 7.96 -1.85 2.41
C GLU A 191 7.66 -1.00 3.64
N VAL A 192 8.39 -1.29 4.75
CA VAL A 192 8.24 -0.64 6.05
C VAL A 192 9.61 -0.13 6.50
N ILE A 193 9.63 1.11 6.96
CA ILE A 193 10.83 1.84 7.40
C ILE A 193 10.72 2.20 8.88
N GLU A 194 11.74 1.92 9.67
CA GLU A 194 11.85 2.33 11.07
C GLU A 194 12.82 3.51 11.23
N VAL A 195 13.83 3.59 10.36
CA VAL A 195 14.86 4.62 10.37
C VAL A 195 15.27 4.96 8.94
N ILE A 196 15.49 6.24 8.67
CA ILE A 196 16.12 6.72 7.45
C ILE A 196 17.61 6.78 7.70
N GLU A 197 18.37 5.87 7.10
CA GLU A 197 19.82 5.82 7.21
C GLU A 197 20.43 6.52 6.00
N VAL A 198 21.36 7.46 6.26
CA VAL A 198 22.06 8.23 5.23
C VAL A 198 23.55 8.14 5.45
N LEU A 199 24.27 7.61 4.47
CA LEU A 199 25.72 7.59 4.43
C LEU A 199 26.24 8.86 3.78
N ILE A 200 27.26 9.46 4.37
CA ILE A 200 27.92 10.67 3.86
C ILE A 200 29.43 10.61 4.05
N ALA A 201 30.18 11.00 3.03
CA ALA A 201 31.64 11.18 3.13
C ALA A 201 31.95 12.61 3.64
N ALA A 202 31.81 12.81 4.94
CA ALA A 202 32.15 14.05 5.64
C ALA A 202 32.33 13.79 7.13
N GLU A 203 33.04 14.70 7.82
CA GLU A 203 33.23 14.67 9.27
C GLU A 203 32.27 15.63 9.96
N ASN A 204 31.92 15.37 11.24
CA ASN A 204 31.09 16.22 12.09
C ASN A 204 29.75 16.61 11.46
N VAL A 205 29.07 15.61 10.88
CA VAL A 205 27.81 15.83 10.16
C VAL A 205 26.67 16.12 11.14
N LEU A 206 25.99 17.23 10.90
CA LEU A 206 24.81 17.65 11.65
C LEU A 206 23.63 17.83 10.69
N LEU A 207 22.51 17.24 11.05
CA LEU A 207 21.24 17.45 10.37
C LEU A 207 20.48 18.60 11.03
N ASP A 208 20.17 19.61 10.25
CA ASP A 208 19.39 20.77 10.67
C ASP A 208 18.29 21.01 9.61
N ILE A 209 17.34 20.08 9.59
CA ILE A 209 16.18 20.09 8.71
C ILE A 209 14.92 19.77 9.52
N GLU A 210 13.85 20.48 9.27
CA GLU A 210 12.59 20.23 9.96
C GLU A 210 12.04 18.83 9.61
N ASN A 211 11.78 18.04 10.64
CA ASN A 211 11.27 16.67 10.49
C ASN A 211 9.81 16.57 10.96
N ASN A 212 8.90 17.01 10.11
CA ASN A 212 7.46 16.98 10.40
C ASN A 212 6.85 15.57 10.41
N ARG A 213 7.61 14.55 9.98
CA ARG A 213 7.12 13.15 9.90
C ARG A 213 7.49 12.33 11.14
N ASN A 214 8.31 12.88 12.06
CA ASN A 214 8.78 12.19 13.27
C ASN A 214 9.49 10.84 13.00
N VAL A 215 9.96 10.60 11.78
CA VAL A 215 10.76 9.41 11.46
C VAL A 215 12.19 9.61 11.94
N LYS A 216 12.78 8.61 12.58
CA LYS A 216 14.20 8.68 13.00
C LYS A 216 15.09 8.80 11.77
N VAL A 217 16.04 9.75 11.78
CA VAL A 217 17.11 9.86 10.77
C VAL A 217 18.45 9.56 11.44
N GLU A 218 19.22 8.68 10.83
CA GLU A 218 20.55 8.27 11.29
C GLU A 218 21.59 8.59 10.23
N LEU A 219 22.60 9.40 10.63
CA LEU A 219 23.68 9.80 9.74
C LEU A 219 24.92 8.93 10.00
N ILE A 220 25.44 8.33 8.96
CA ILE A 220 26.65 7.49 9.00
C ILE A 220 27.75 8.25 8.26
N SER A 221 28.80 8.63 8.98
CA SER A 221 29.94 9.33 8.41
C SER A 221 31.04 8.34 8.01
N CYS A 222 31.73 8.61 6.91
CA CYS A 222 32.88 7.85 6.47
C CYS A 222 33.92 8.74 5.76
N ARG A 223 35.10 8.21 5.46
CA ARG A 223 36.06 8.86 4.58
C ARG A 223 35.64 8.69 3.11
N GLU A 224 36.12 9.58 2.23
CA GLU A 224 35.79 9.51 0.80
C GLU A 224 36.27 8.20 0.16
N ASP A 225 37.48 7.71 0.54
CA ASP A 225 38.08 6.48 0.00
C ASP A 225 37.39 5.19 0.49
N GLU A 226 36.52 5.29 1.51
CA GLU A 226 35.75 4.18 2.08
C GLU A 226 34.28 4.20 1.64
N PHE A 227 33.82 5.26 0.98
CA PHE A 227 32.40 5.51 0.77
C PHE A 227 31.64 4.34 0.13
N TYR A 228 32.12 3.78 -0.99
CA TYR A 228 31.41 2.71 -1.69
C TYR A 228 31.48 1.37 -0.96
N GLN A 229 32.54 1.10 -0.23
CA GLN A 229 32.62 -0.04 0.68
C GLN A 229 31.56 0.11 1.80
N ARG A 230 31.55 1.26 2.48
CA ARG A 230 30.59 1.54 3.56
C ARG A 230 29.14 1.52 3.03
N LEU A 231 28.91 2.04 1.82
CA LEU A 231 27.62 2.01 1.19
C LEU A 231 27.13 0.57 0.96
N PHE A 232 27.99 -0.31 0.50
CA PHE A 232 27.68 -1.73 0.35
C PHE A 232 27.39 -2.38 1.72
N GLU A 233 28.28 -2.21 2.69
CA GLU A 233 28.15 -2.79 4.04
C GLU A 233 26.85 -2.34 4.73
N THR A 234 26.56 -1.04 4.72
CA THR A 234 25.38 -0.48 5.39
C THR A 234 24.08 -0.72 4.63
N THR A 235 24.14 -1.00 3.32
CA THR A 235 22.97 -1.40 2.54
C THR A 235 22.56 -2.86 2.78
N ALA A 236 23.50 -3.75 3.13
CA ALA A 236 23.24 -5.16 3.36
C ALA A 236 22.26 -5.38 4.54
N ALA A 237 21.27 -6.25 4.37
CA ALA A 237 20.43 -6.70 5.49
C ALA A 237 21.24 -7.63 6.42
N SER A 238 20.76 -7.84 7.66
CA SER A 238 21.40 -8.74 8.62
C SER A 238 21.61 -10.16 8.08
N ASP A 239 20.67 -10.63 7.26
CA ASP A 239 20.70 -11.98 6.68
C ASP A 239 21.46 -12.06 5.35
N PHE A 240 21.96 -10.92 4.86
CA PHE A 240 22.83 -10.85 3.68
C PHE A 240 24.29 -10.94 4.12
N ASN A 241 24.84 -12.15 4.19
CA ASN A 241 26.20 -12.38 4.68
C ASN A 241 27.24 -11.87 3.69
N ILE A 242 27.99 -10.85 4.08
CA ILE A 242 29.08 -10.25 3.31
C ILE A 242 30.46 -10.86 3.60
N ASP A 243 30.52 -11.90 4.44
CA ASP A 243 31.78 -12.58 4.72
C ASP A 243 32.43 -13.13 3.45
N GLY A 244 33.73 -12.90 3.32
CA GLY A 244 34.51 -13.33 2.15
C GLY A 244 34.50 -12.33 0.98
N PHE A 245 33.86 -11.16 1.10
CA PHE A 245 34.10 -10.05 0.19
C PHE A 245 35.46 -9.43 0.51
N GLN A 246 36.26 -9.23 -0.52
CA GLN A 246 37.54 -8.52 -0.40
C GLN A 246 37.30 -7.03 -0.66
N PHE A 247 37.55 -6.22 0.36
CA PHE A 247 37.43 -4.78 0.28
C PHE A 247 38.76 -4.14 -0.10
N LYS A 248 38.71 -3.21 -1.03
CA LYS A 248 39.84 -2.41 -1.47
C LYS A 248 39.47 -0.94 -1.35
N ASN A 249 40.28 -0.18 -0.61
CA ASN A 249 40.08 1.26 -0.48
C ASN A 249 40.19 1.97 -1.83
N GLY A 250 39.46 3.03 -1.99
CA GLY A 250 39.49 3.89 -3.17
C GLY A 250 38.76 3.35 -4.40
N VAL A 251 37.90 2.34 -4.27
CA VAL A 251 36.96 1.96 -5.33
C VAL A 251 36.02 3.13 -5.64
N LYS A 252 35.66 3.32 -6.92
CA LYS A 252 34.90 4.48 -7.39
C LYS A 252 33.40 4.20 -7.57
N SER A 253 33.00 2.95 -7.41
CA SER A 253 31.59 2.52 -7.44
C SER A 253 31.41 1.16 -6.76
N GLU A 254 30.18 0.78 -6.46
CA GLU A 254 29.89 -0.57 -5.96
C GLU A 254 30.07 -1.62 -7.04
N GLU A 255 29.79 -1.30 -8.32
CA GLU A 255 30.02 -2.21 -9.44
C GLU A 255 31.50 -2.60 -9.53
N GLU A 256 32.41 -1.65 -9.29
CA GLU A 256 33.86 -1.94 -9.21
C GLU A 256 34.20 -2.89 -8.05
N LEU A 257 33.52 -2.73 -6.91
CA LEU A 257 33.67 -3.61 -5.75
C LEU A 257 33.22 -5.04 -6.06
N PHE A 258 32.05 -5.20 -6.70
CA PHE A 258 31.55 -6.51 -7.12
C PHE A 258 32.44 -7.15 -8.19
N ALA A 259 32.88 -6.38 -9.19
CA ALA A 259 33.78 -6.86 -10.24
C ALA A 259 35.13 -7.33 -9.67
N HIS A 260 35.68 -6.62 -8.68
CA HIS A 260 36.93 -7.01 -8.00
C HIS A 260 36.80 -8.37 -7.28
N ASN A 261 35.62 -8.69 -6.79
CA ASN A 261 35.30 -9.97 -6.16
C ASN A 261 34.88 -11.06 -7.15
N ASN A 262 34.87 -10.77 -8.45
CA ASN A 262 34.37 -11.65 -9.50
C ASN A 262 32.89 -12.12 -9.25
N ILE A 263 32.08 -11.20 -8.75
CA ILE A 263 30.65 -11.42 -8.42
C ILE A 263 29.83 -10.48 -9.30
N GLN A 264 28.74 -10.98 -9.89
CA GLN A 264 27.77 -10.16 -10.61
C GLN A 264 27.23 -9.08 -9.66
N PHE A 265 27.04 -7.86 -10.18
CA PHE A 265 26.43 -6.79 -9.36
C PHE A 265 25.08 -7.21 -8.81
N ILE A 266 24.90 -7.03 -7.50
CA ILE A 266 23.65 -7.33 -6.81
C ILE A 266 22.95 -6.01 -6.54
N GLU A 267 21.79 -5.83 -7.17
CA GLU A 267 20.95 -4.65 -6.92
C GLU A 267 20.65 -4.48 -5.43
N PRO A 268 20.60 -3.25 -4.90
CA PRO A 268 20.32 -3.01 -3.48
C PRO A 268 19.07 -3.73 -2.97
N GLU A 269 17.99 -3.78 -3.78
CA GLU A 269 16.73 -4.44 -3.44
C GLU A 269 16.87 -5.94 -3.18
N LEU A 270 17.89 -6.58 -3.76
CA LEU A 270 18.14 -8.03 -3.60
C LEU A 270 19.03 -8.36 -2.39
N ARG A 271 19.59 -7.36 -1.69
CA ARG A 271 20.51 -7.57 -0.57
C ARG A 271 19.80 -7.88 0.75
N GLU A 272 18.80 -8.75 0.68
CA GLU A 272 18.01 -9.19 1.84
C GLU A 272 18.44 -10.57 2.35
N GLN A 273 18.91 -11.46 1.49
CA GLN A 273 19.21 -12.85 1.83
C GLN A 273 20.49 -13.33 1.16
N SER A 274 21.26 -14.20 1.85
CA SER A 274 22.57 -14.69 1.38
C SER A 274 22.51 -15.61 0.15
N ASN A 275 21.39 -16.26 -0.14
CA ASN A 275 21.25 -17.13 -1.32
C ASN A 275 21.46 -16.35 -2.64
N ILE A 276 21.20 -15.06 -2.66
CA ILE A 276 21.44 -14.16 -3.81
C ILE A 276 22.92 -14.08 -4.16
N ILE A 277 23.81 -14.12 -3.15
CA ILE A 277 25.27 -14.07 -3.37
C ILE A 277 25.74 -15.29 -4.16
N GLN A 278 25.17 -16.47 -3.90
CA GLN A 278 25.50 -17.68 -4.66
C GLN A 278 25.10 -17.54 -6.13
N LEU A 279 23.89 -17.04 -6.41
CA LEU A 279 23.44 -16.78 -7.78
C LEU A 279 24.35 -15.76 -8.49
N ALA A 280 24.75 -14.71 -7.78
CA ALA A 280 25.64 -13.68 -8.30
C ALA A 280 27.07 -14.22 -8.61
N ARG A 281 27.61 -15.11 -7.78
CA ARG A 281 28.88 -15.81 -8.04
C ARG A 281 28.81 -16.73 -9.26
N GLU A 282 27.66 -17.34 -9.48
CA GLU A 282 27.40 -18.20 -10.63
C GLU A 282 27.00 -17.41 -11.90
N GLN A 283 26.96 -16.08 -11.84
CA GLN A 283 26.53 -15.18 -12.93
C GLN A 283 25.09 -15.51 -13.41
N LYS A 284 24.20 -15.84 -12.46
CA LYS A 284 22.83 -16.28 -12.72
C LYS A 284 21.73 -15.32 -12.22
N LEU A 285 22.10 -14.12 -11.78
CA LEU A 285 21.08 -13.13 -11.44
C LEU A 285 20.31 -12.72 -12.70
N PRO A 286 18.98 -12.74 -12.65
CA PRO A 286 18.18 -12.36 -13.80
C PRO A 286 18.22 -10.84 -14.04
N GLN A 287 17.86 -10.42 -15.23
CA GLN A 287 17.54 -9.03 -15.50
C GLN A 287 16.17 -8.71 -14.86
N LEU A 288 16.16 -7.81 -13.88
CA LEU A 288 14.97 -7.43 -13.15
C LEU A 288 14.05 -6.54 -14.00
N VAL A 289 12.74 -6.70 -13.80
CA VAL A 289 11.72 -5.82 -14.40
C VAL A 289 11.97 -4.36 -14.01
N GLU A 290 11.71 -3.45 -14.95
CA GLU A 290 11.77 -2.00 -14.76
C GLU A 290 10.44 -1.33 -15.13
N MET A 291 10.20 -0.12 -14.63
CA MET A 291 8.99 0.66 -14.97
C MET A 291 8.77 0.79 -16.48
N LYS A 292 9.84 0.98 -17.26
CA LYS A 292 9.77 1.10 -18.74
C LYS A 292 9.30 -0.18 -19.45
N ASP A 293 9.37 -1.33 -18.79
CA ASP A 293 8.93 -2.61 -19.34
C ASP A 293 7.42 -2.77 -19.27
N LEU A 294 6.77 -2.07 -18.34
CA LEU A 294 5.32 -2.13 -18.16
C LEU A 294 4.59 -1.45 -19.31
N LYS A 295 3.62 -2.14 -19.89
CA LYS A 295 2.88 -1.72 -21.08
C LYS A 295 1.44 -1.31 -20.79
N GLY A 296 0.90 -1.73 -19.64
CA GLY A 296 -0.45 -1.38 -19.26
C GLY A 296 -0.75 -1.64 -17.79
N ILE A 297 -1.94 -1.22 -17.39
CA ILE A 297 -2.50 -1.33 -16.04
C ILE A 297 -3.75 -2.19 -16.11
N LEU A 298 -3.93 -3.16 -15.20
CA LEU A 298 -5.00 -4.15 -15.26
C LEU A 298 -5.85 -4.24 -13.99
N HIS A 299 -5.75 -3.28 -13.07
CA HIS A 299 -6.62 -3.18 -11.90
C HIS A 299 -6.71 -1.72 -11.46
N ASN A 300 -7.86 -1.13 -11.69
CA ASN A 300 -8.19 0.25 -11.29
C ASN A 300 -9.71 0.50 -11.43
N HIS A 301 -10.20 1.52 -10.77
CA HIS A 301 -11.61 1.84 -10.62
C HIS A 301 -11.96 3.20 -11.23
N SER A 302 -13.20 3.34 -11.64
CA SER A 302 -13.77 4.57 -12.16
C SER A 302 -15.00 5.01 -11.35
N THR A 303 -15.63 6.13 -11.76
CA THR A 303 -16.93 6.56 -11.20
C THR A 303 -18.09 5.60 -11.51
N TYR A 304 -17.83 4.49 -12.18
CA TYR A 304 -18.79 3.40 -12.27
C TYR A 304 -18.95 2.67 -10.93
N SER A 305 -17.90 2.58 -10.13
CA SER A 305 -17.93 2.14 -8.74
C SER A 305 -17.52 3.27 -7.80
N ASP A 306 -16.48 3.11 -7.03
CA ASP A 306 -16.00 4.06 -6.02
C ASP A 306 -14.76 4.86 -6.43
N GLY A 307 -14.37 4.80 -7.70
CA GLY A 307 -13.32 5.65 -8.24
C GLY A 307 -13.70 7.13 -8.30
N MET A 308 -12.71 8.00 -8.20
CA MET A 308 -12.89 9.45 -8.18
C MET A 308 -12.94 10.09 -9.57
N ASN A 309 -12.44 9.41 -10.58
CA ASN A 309 -12.37 9.90 -11.96
C ASN A 309 -13.25 9.05 -12.88
N SER A 310 -13.82 9.68 -13.92
CA SER A 310 -14.55 8.97 -14.95
C SER A 310 -13.65 7.98 -15.69
N LEU A 311 -14.26 6.93 -16.27
CA LEU A 311 -13.55 5.96 -17.10
C LEU A 311 -12.70 6.64 -18.19
N LYS A 312 -13.26 7.67 -18.82
CA LYS A 312 -12.55 8.46 -19.82
C LYS A 312 -11.31 9.17 -19.26
N GLU A 313 -11.42 9.81 -18.08
CA GLU A 313 -10.27 10.50 -17.46
C GLU A 313 -9.17 9.52 -17.08
N MET A 314 -9.55 8.36 -16.52
CA MET A 314 -8.62 7.28 -16.19
C MET A 314 -7.89 6.78 -17.45
N ALA A 315 -8.61 6.53 -18.53
CA ALA A 315 -8.04 6.04 -19.79
C ALA A 315 -7.12 7.06 -20.48
N VAL A 316 -7.54 8.32 -20.52
CA VAL A 316 -6.73 9.40 -21.12
C VAL A 316 -5.43 9.58 -20.35
N TYR A 317 -5.49 9.62 -19.03
CA TYR A 317 -4.30 9.77 -18.20
C TYR A 317 -3.36 8.56 -18.29
N CYS A 318 -3.88 7.34 -18.33
CA CYS A 318 -3.06 6.13 -18.56
C CYS A 318 -2.30 6.22 -19.91
N LYS A 319 -2.99 6.67 -20.97
CA LYS A 319 -2.37 6.90 -22.29
C LYS A 319 -1.31 8.01 -22.25
N GLU A 320 -1.55 9.11 -21.52
CA GLU A 320 -0.59 10.22 -21.34
C GLU A 320 0.69 9.78 -20.61
N LEU A 321 0.59 8.84 -19.69
CA LEU A 321 1.73 8.21 -19.02
C LEU A 321 2.55 7.28 -19.93
N GLY A 322 2.09 7.04 -21.17
CA GLY A 322 2.80 6.25 -22.18
C GLY A 322 2.48 4.75 -22.16
N TYR A 323 1.45 4.32 -21.44
CA TYR A 323 0.97 2.94 -21.48
C TYR A 323 0.24 2.64 -22.80
N GLU A 324 0.27 1.39 -23.22
CA GLU A 324 -0.36 0.93 -24.47
C GLU A 324 -1.84 0.53 -24.26
N TYR A 325 -2.19 0.13 -23.01
CA TYR A 325 -3.54 -0.32 -22.67
C TYR A 325 -3.89 -0.10 -21.21
N LEU A 326 -5.20 -0.12 -20.95
CA LEU A 326 -5.83 -0.08 -19.64
C LEU A 326 -6.85 -1.20 -19.52
N GLY A 327 -6.86 -1.95 -18.43
CA GLY A 327 -7.98 -2.81 -18.05
C GLY A 327 -8.74 -2.16 -16.90
N ILE A 328 -9.98 -1.74 -17.12
CA ILE A 328 -10.82 -1.20 -16.07
C ILE A 328 -11.44 -2.34 -15.26
N CYS A 329 -11.47 -2.23 -13.94
CA CYS A 329 -11.91 -3.27 -13.02
C CYS A 329 -12.76 -2.70 -11.88
N ASP A 330 -13.85 -2.02 -12.22
CA ASP A 330 -14.82 -1.57 -11.22
C ASP A 330 -15.36 -2.75 -10.39
N HIS A 331 -15.81 -2.50 -9.18
CA HIS A 331 -16.30 -3.52 -8.26
C HIS A 331 -17.57 -4.22 -8.76
N SER A 332 -17.68 -5.52 -8.48
CA SER A 332 -18.89 -6.32 -8.78
C SER A 332 -20.04 -6.06 -7.82
N GLN A 333 -21.22 -6.54 -8.16
CA GLN A 333 -22.52 -6.18 -7.56
C GLN A 333 -22.62 -6.39 -6.05
N SER A 334 -21.89 -7.31 -5.44
CA SER A 334 -21.94 -7.57 -3.99
C SER A 334 -21.16 -6.54 -3.16
N ALA A 335 -20.32 -5.72 -3.79
CA ALA A 335 -19.60 -4.64 -3.14
C ALA A 335 -20.48 -3.39 -2.95
N PHE A 336 -21.53 -3.50 -2.14
CA PHE A 336 -22.48 -2.41 -1.91
C PHE A 336 -21.85 -1.13 -1.36
N TYR A 337 -20.80 -1.25 -0.59
CA TYR A 337 -20.03 -0.14 -0.01
C TYR A 337 -19.29 0.68 -1.07
N ALA A 338 -19.01 0.08 -2.22
CA ALA A 338 -18.29 0.65 -3.35
C ALA A 338 -19.17 0.88 -4.59
N GLU A 339 -20.50 0.87 -4.44
CA GLU A 339 -21.46 1.03 -5.53
C GLU A 339 -21.30 0.01 -6.68
N GLY A 340 -20.91 -1.24 -6.34
CA GLY A 340 -20.59 -2.30 -7.28
C GLY A 340 -21.61 -2.48 -8.41
N LEU A 341 -21.13 -2.81 -9.60
CA LEU A 341 -21.90 -2.80 -10.84
C LEU A 341 -22.92 -3.94 -10.90
N LYS A 342 -24.18 -3.59 -11.11
CA LYS A 342 -25.21 -4.56 -11.52
C LYS A 342 -25.06 -4.88 -13.01
N PRO A 343 -25.60 -6.03 -13.51
CA PRO A 343 -25.44 -6.44 -14.91
C PRO A 343 -25.81 -5.37 -15.93
N GLU A 344 -26.83 -4.54 -15.65
CA GLU A 344 -27.25 -3.46 -16.54
C GLU A 344 -26.17 -2.38 -16.66
N ARG A 345 -25.53 -2.01 -15.54
CA ARG A 345 -24.42 -1.04 -15.53
C ARG A 345 -23.15 -1.58 -16.18
N VAL A 346 -22.92 -2.90 -16.13
CA VAL A 346 -21.84 -3.54 -16.88
C VAL A 346 -22.00 -3.31 -18.38
N LEU A 347 -23.23 -3.47 -18.89
CA LEU A 347 -23.52 -3.25 -20.32
C LEU A 347 -23.33 -1.77 -20.72
N GLU A 348 -23.71 -0.83 -19.87
CA GLU A 348 -23.49 0.61 -20.08
C GLU A 348 -21.99 0.92 -20.15
N GLN A 349 -21.22 0.41 -19.21
CA GLN A 349 -19.76 0.58 -19.19
C GLN A 349 -19.08 -0.03 -20.42
N HIS A 350 -19.48 -1.23 -20.82
CA HIS A 350 -18.96 -1.89 -22.02
C HIS A 350 -19.17 -1.06 -23.27
N LYS A 351 -20.35 -0.41 -23.39
CA LYS A 351 -20.64 0.48 -24.52
C LYS A 351 -19.73 1.72 -24.50
N GLU A 352 -19.54 2.36 -23.35
CA GLU A 352 -18.63 3.49 -23.22
C GLU A 352 -17.19 3.08 -23.55
N ILE A 353 -16.73 1.89 -23.12
CA ILE A 353 -15.42 1.35 -23.47
C ILE A 353 -15.27 1.21 -24.99
N ASP A 354 -16.29 0.66 -25.67
CA ASP A 354 -16.25 0.50 -27.12
C ASP A 354 -16.17 1.84 -27.87
N GLU A 355 -16.89 2.85 -27.39
CA GLU A 355 -16.85 4.22 -27.93
C GLU A 355 -15.48 4.88 -27.68
N LEU A 356 -14.91 4.73 -26.48
CA LEU A 356 -13.59 5.27 -26.13
C LEU A 356 -12.47 4.57 -26.89
N ASN A 357 -12.56 3.27 -27.14
CA ASN A 357 -11.59 2.53 -27.94
C ASN A 357 -11.49 3.04 -29.37
N GLN A 358 -12.60 3.52 -29.95
CA GLN A 358 -12.58 4.16 -31.27
C GLN A 358 -11.88 5.53 -31.23
N GLN A 359 -12.05 6.28 -30.13
CA GLN A 359 -11.49 7.63 -29.98
C GLN A 359 -10.01 7.64 -29.62
N LEU A 360 -9.57 6.67 -28.83
CA LEU A 360 -8.23 6.64 -28.23
C LEU A 360 -7.23 5.74 -28.99
N ALA A 361 -7.65 5.07 -30.08
CA ALA A 361 -6.77 4.21 -30.85
C ALA A 361 -5.41 4.86 -31.16
N PRO A 362 -4.29 4.13 -31.14
CA PRO A 362 -4.16 2.69 -30.94
C PRO A 362 -4.23 2.23 -29.47
N PHE A 363 -4.37 3.14 -28.49
CA PHE A 363 -4.56 2.79 -27.08
C PHE A 363 -5.84 1.96 -26.91
N LYS A 364 -5.78 0.93 -26.06
CA LYS A 364 -6.89 -0.02 -25.85
C LYS A 364 -7.35 -0.05 -24.40
N ILE A 365 -8.66 0.01 -24.19
CA ILE A 365 -9.30 -0.26 -22.91
C ILE A 365 -9.88 -1.67 -22.97
N PHE A 366 -9.52 -2.55 -22.05
CA PHE A 366 -10.09 -3.88 -21.88
C PHE A 366 -11.25 -3.84 -20.89
N LYS A 367 -12.29 -4.61 -21.16
CA LYS A 367 -13.48 -4.81 -20.32
C LYS A 367 -13.12 -5.77 -19.20
N GLY A 368 -12.76 -5.25 -18.04
CA GLY A 368 -12.50 -6.04 -16.83
C GLY A 368 -13.56 -5.82 -15.76
N ILE A 369 -13.47 -6.59 -14.72
CA ILE A 369 -14.22 -6.44 -13.47
C ILE A 369 -13.39 -6.96 -12.31
N GLU A 370 -13.43 -6.27 -11.16
CA GLU A 370 -13.01 -6.86 -9.91
C GLU A 370 -14.20 -7.60 -9.29
N SER A 371 -14.26 -8.91 -9.55
CA SER A 371 -15.31 -9.76 -9.00
C SER A 371 -15.01 -10.15 -7.57
N ASP A 372 -15.94 -9.89 -6.66
CA ASP A 372 -15.89 -10.47 -5.32
C ASP A 372 -15.83 -12.00 -5.41
N ILE A 373 -14.92 -12.60 -4.64
CA ILE A 373 -14.98 -14.02 -4.33
C ILE A 373 -15.97 -14.19 -3.18
N LEU A 374 -17.11 -14.80 -3.44
CA LEU A 374 -18.17 -15.00 -2.46
C LEU A 374 -17.74 -15.97 -1.36
N ASN A 375 -18.52 -16.09 -0.30
CA ASN A 375 -18.18 -16.93 0.86
C ASN A 375 -17.95 -18.41 0.53
N ASP A 376 -18.62 -18.89 -0.49
CA ASP A 376 -18.50 -20.27 -0.99
C ASP A 376 -17.39 -20.43 -2.05
N GLY A 377 -16.68 -19.35 -2.40
CA GLY A 377 -15.61 -19.34 -3.40
C GLY A 377 -16.08 -19.13 -4.84
N SER A 378 -17.38 -18.92 -5.10
CA SER A 378 -17.87 -18.54 -6.43
C SER A 378 -17.57 -17.08 -6.76
N LEU A 379 -17.56 -16.72 -8.04
CA LEU A 379 -17.53 -15.34 -8.50
C LEU A 379 -18.95 -14.71 -8.40
N ASP A 380 -19.00 -13.39 -8.41
CA ASP A 380 -20.18 -12.59 -8.04
C ASP A 380 -21.21 -12.37 -9.18
N TYR A 381 -21.08 -13.04 -10.30
CA TYR A 381 -22.04 -12.96 -11.41
C TYR A 381 -22.35 -14.34 -11.97
N GLU A 382 -23.51 -14.43 -12.64
CA GLU A 382 -23.86 -15.58 -13.46
C GLU A 382 -22.94 -15.67 -14.70
N GLU A 383 -22.87 -16.86 -15.30
CA GLU A 383 -21.91 -17.19 -16.35
C GLU A 383 -22.03 -16.29 -17.59
N ASP A 384 -23.23 -15.90 -17.98
CA ASP A 384 -23.47 -15.03 -19.14
C ASP A 384 -22.85 -13.64 -18.97
N VAL A 385 -22.87 -13.08 -17.76
CA VAL A 385 -22.23 -11.82 -17.43
C VAL A 385 -20.72 -11.99 -17.38
N LEU A 386 -20.21 -13.05 -16.70
CA LEU A 386 -18.76 -13.32 -16.61
C LEU A 386 -18.13 -13.45 -18.00
N ARG A 387 -18.81 -14.09 -18.94
CA ARG A 387 -18.37 -14.28 -20.34
C ARG A 387 -18.22 -12.98 -21.12
N SER A 388 -18.92 -11.92 -20.71
CA SER A 388 -18.89 -10.61 -21.39
C SER A 388 -17.60 -9.84 -21.19
N PHE A 389 -16.83 -10.14 -20.12
CA PHE A 389 -15.56 -9.49 -19.82
C PHE A 389 -14.40 -10.03 -20.65
N ASP A 390 -13.38 -9.21 -20.87
CA ASP A 390 -12.12 -9.64 -21.48
C ASP A 390 -11.24 -10.38 -20.47
N PHE A 391 -11.28 -9.95 -19.20
CA PHE A 391 -10.58 -10.57 -18.08
C PHE A 391 -11.30 -10.25 -16.75
N ILE A 392 -11.03 -11.06 -15.73
CA ILE A 392 -11.61 -10.92 -14.39
C ILE A 392 -10.49 -10.95 -13.35
N VAL A 393 -10.47 -9.94 -12.50
CA VAL A 393 -9.69 -9.92 -11.25
C VAL A 393 -10.61 -10.46 -10.15
N ALA A 394 -10.24 -11.57 -9.52
CA ALA A 394 -11.03 -12.18 -8.45
C ALA A 394 -10.43 -11.81 -7.08
N SER A 395 -11.20 -11.16 -6.23
CA SER A 395 -10.73 -10.58 -4.96
C SER A 395 -11.65 -10.89 -3.78
N VAL A 396 -11.09 -10.91 -2.57
CA VAL A 396 -11.86 -11.10 -1.32
C VAL A 396 -11.98 -9.79 -0.58
N HIS A 397 -13.20 -9.25 -0.47
CA HIS A 397 -13.46 -8.01 0.27
C HIS A 397 -14.29 -8.21 1.55
N SER A 398 -14.95 -9.33 1.70
CA SER A 398 -15.83 -9.61 2.82
C SER A 398 -15.39 -10.85 3.60
N ASN A 399 -15.82 -10.93 4.88
CA ASN A 399 -15.56 -12.09 5.74
C ASN A 399 -14.07 -12.46 5.86
N LEU A 400 -13.21 -11.45 6.03
CA LEU A 400 -11.75 -11.58 6.11
C LEU A 400 -11.26 -12.38 7.36
N LYS A 401 -12.12 -12.65 8.33
CA LYS A 401 -11.79 -13.43 9.53
C LYS A 401 -12.00 -14.92 9.26
N MET A 402 -11.11 -15.52 8.50
CA MET A 402 -11.07 -16.93 8.16
C MET A 402 -9.86 -17.60 8.79
N ASP A 403 -9.95 -18.91 9.06
CA ASP A 403 -8.77 -19.74 9.25
C ASP A 403 -8.09 -20.04 7.91
N GLU A 404 -6.88 -20.61 7.97
CA GLU A 404 -6.06 -20.89 6.78
C GLU A 404 -6.73 -21.87 5.82
N GLU A 405 -7.36 -22.93 6.36
CA GLU A 405 -8.01 -23.97 5.55
C GLU A 405 -9.17 -23.39 4.73
N LYS A 406 -10.05 -22.63 5.42
CA LYS A 406 -11.21 -22.00 4.79
C LYS A 406 -10.80 -20.94 3.77
N ALA A 407 -9.83 -20.09 4.11
CA ALA A 407 -9.35 -19.05 3.21
C ALA A 407 -8.70 -19.66 1.95
N THR A 408 -7.84 -20.66 2.12
CA THR A 408 -7.19 -21.37 1.03
C THR A 408 -8.22 -22.05 0.12
N ALA A 409 -9.19 -22.78 0.68
CA ALA A 409 -10.24 -23.45 -0.09
C ALA A 409 -11.10 -22.46 -0.88
N ARG A 410 -11.45 -21.30 -0.28
CA ARG A 410 -12.21 -20.23 -0.93
C ARG A 410 -11.49 -19.66 -2.14
N LEU A 411 -10.17 -19.39 -2.01
CA LEU A 411 -9.35 -18.91 -3.13
C LEU A 411 -9.20 -19.95 -4.23
N ILE A 412 -8.91 -21.20 -3.87
CA ILE A 412 -8.73 -22.29 -4.87
C ILE A 412 -10.01 -22.46 -5.69
N LYS A 413 -11.18 -22.45 -5.07
CA LYS A 413 -12.44 -22.56 -5.80
C LYS A 413 -12.64 -21.41 -6.80
N ALA A 414 -12.26 -20.19 -6.44
CA ALA A 414 -12.32 -19.04 -7.35
C ALA A 414 -11.27 -19.16 -8.48
N ILE A 415 -10.08 -19.67 -8.18
CA ILE A 415 -9.01 -19.92 -9.17
C ILE A 415 -9.44 -20.99 -10.18
N GLU A 416 -10.17 -22.02 -9.75
CA GLU A 416 -10.70 -23.09 -10.61
C GLU A 416 -11.85 -22.62 -11.53
N ASN A 417 -12.40 -21.42 -11.29
CA ASN A 417 -13.41 -20.85 -12.17
C ASN A 417 -12.76 -20.45 -13.50
N PRO A 418 -13.24 -20.92 -14.67
CA PRO A 418 -12.61 -20.70 -15.98
C PRO A 418 -12.54 -19.22 -16.37
N TYR A 419 -13.36 -18.36 -15.78
CA TYR A 419 -13.38 -16.92 -16.05
C TYR A 419 -12.37 -16.14 -15.22
N THR A 420 -11.84 -16.69 -14.13
CA THR A 420 -10.81 -16.02 -13.30
C THR A 420 -9.51 -15.86 -14.08
N THR A 421 -9.10 -14.64 -14.34
CA THR A 421 -7.85 -14.33 -15.05
C THR A 421 -6.72 -13.98 -14.11
N ILE A 422 -7.01 -13.12 -13.11
CA ILE A 422 -6.05 -12.61 -12.14
C ILE A 422 -6.62 -12.86 -10.74
N LEU A 423 -5.83 -13.41 -9.83
CA LEU A 423 -6.14 -13.42 -8.41
C LEU A 423 -5.67 -12.09 -7.81
N GLY A 424 -6.61 -11.23 -7.43
CA GLY A 424 -6.35 -9.89 -6.89
C GLY A 424 -5.92 -9.95 -5.41
N HIS A 425 -4.95 -9.11 -5.01
CA HIS A 425 -4.43 -8.94 -3.63
C HIS A 425 -4.70 -10.13 -2.68
N PRO A 426 -4.02 -11.27 -2.87
CA PRO A 426 -4.41 -12.61 -2.40
C PRO A 426 -4.63 -12.77 -0.90
N THR A 427 -4.03 -11.91 -0.06
CA THR A 427 -4.17 -12.00 1.41
C THR A 427 -5.02 -10.89 1.99
N GLY A 428 -5.34 -9.86 1.20
CA GLY A 428 -6.05 -8.67 1.66
C GLY A 428 -5.34 -7.93 2.78
N ARG A 429 -4.00 -8.05 2.88
CA ARG A 429 -3.20 -7.33 3.88
C ARG A 429 -3.23 -5.82 3.65
N LEU A 430 -3.08 -5.08 4.73
CA LEU A 430 -2.74 -3.67 4.75
C LEU A 430 -1.56 -3.47 5.69
N LEU A 431 -0.40 -3.13 5.15
CA LEU A 431 0.82 -2.92 5.92
C LEU A 431 0.58 -1.92 7.06
N LEU A 432 1.13 -2.18 8.22
CA LEU A 432 0.98 -1.39 9.45
C LEU A 432 -0.47 -1.19 9.95
N SER A 433 -1.47 -1.77 9.27
CA SER A 433 -2.88 -1.59 9.60
C SER A 433 -3.65 -2.89 9.82
N ARG A 434 -3.40 -3.91 9.00
CA ARG A 434 -4.11 -5.18 9.08
C ARG A 434 -3.24 -6.30 8.51
N PRO A 435 -2.93 -7.35 9.29
CA PRO A 435 -2.33 -8.56 8.71
C PRO A 435 -3.31 -9.16 7.69
N GLY A 436 -2.78 -9.79 6.66
CA GLY A 436 -3.58 -10.57 5.74
C GLY A 436 -4.31 -11.72 6.46
N TYR A 437 -5.39 -12.24 5.88
CA TYR A 437 -5.94 -13.50 6.33
C TYR A 437 -4.95 -14.63 5.99
N PRO A 438 -4.84 -15.67 6.86
CA PRO A 438 -3.88 -16.74 6.64
C PRO A 438 -4.29 -17.59 5.43
N ILE A 439 -3.32 -17.93 4.57
CA ILE A 439 -3.49 -18.86 3.43
C ILE A 439 -2.30 -19.80 3.32
N ASP A 440 -2.51 -21.00 2.79
CA ASP A 440 -1.42 -21.85 2.29
C ASP A 440 -0.97 -21.31 0.92
N HIS A 441 0.01 -20.42 0.92
CA HIS A 441 0.50 -19.76 -0.30
C HIS A 441 0.93 -20.77 -1.37
N LYS A 442 1.55 -21.89 -0.98
CA LYS A 442 2.01 -22.88 -1.96
C LYS A 442 0.84 -23.53 -2.68
N LYS A 443 -0.19 -23.95 -1.93
CA LYS A 443 -1.40 -24.52 -2.55
C LYS A 443 -2.12 -23.54 -3.46
N VAL A 444 -2.20 -22.26 -3.06
CA VAL A 444 -2.81 -21.20 -3.87
C VAL A 444 -2.01 -20.97 -5.16
N ILE A 445 -0.68 -20.87 -5.08
CA ILE A 445 0.19 -20.71 -6.24
C ILE A 445 0.14 -21.93 -7.15
N ASP A 446 0.16 -23.14 -6.60
CA ASP A 446 0.04 -24.38 -7.37
C ASP A 446 -1.32 -24.48 -8.09
N ALA A 447 -2.41 -24.03 -7.44
CA ALA A 447 -3.72 -23.93 -8.09
C ALA A 447 -3.73 -22.89 -9.23
N CYS A 448 -3.09 -21.74 -9.05
CA CYS A 448 -2.91 -20.73 -10.11
C CYS A 448 -2.13 -21.31 -11.31
N ALA A 449 -1.06 -22.04 -11.04
CA ALA A 449 -0.28 -22.72 -12.08
C ALA A 449 -1.14 -23.74 -12.88
N ALA A 450 -1.92 -24.57 -12.17
CA ALA A 450 -2.77 -25.59 -12.78
C ALA A 450 -3.90 -25.00 -13.65
N ASN A 451 -4.40 -23.80 -13.29
CA ASN A 451 -5.53 -23.16 -13.98
C ASN A 451 -5.11 -21.96 -14.85
N ASN A 452 -3.82 -21.72 -15.06
CA ASN A 452 -3.26 -20.58 -15.79
C ASN A 452 -3.78 -19.24 -15.27
N VAL A 453 -3.96 -19.08 -13.96
CA VAL A 453 -4.36 -17.84 -13.32
C VAL A 453 -3.12 -17.04 -12.92
N ILE A 454 -3.14 -15.76 -13.21
CA ILE A 454 -2.07 -14.81 -12.89
C ILE A 454 -2.28 -14.35 -11.46
N ILE A 455 -1.20 -14.08 -10.73
CA ILE A 455 -1.30 -13.51 -9.40
C ILE A 455 -0.99 -12.03 -9.45
N GLU A 456 -1.80 -11.23 -8.80
CA GLU A 456 -1.55 -9.81 -8.62
C GLU A 456 -0.44 -9.57 -7.59
N LEU A 457 0.47 -8.67 -7.93
CA LEU A 457 1.18 -7.86 -6.95
C LEU A 457 0.50 -6.49 -6.93
N ASN A 458 -0.42 -6.29 -5.99
CA ASN A 458 -1.05 -5.00 -5.77
C ASN A 458 0.02 -3.97 -5.41
N ALA A 459 0.15 -2.94 -6.22
CA ALA A 459 1.24 -1.96 -6.14
C ALA A 459 0.98 -0.84 -5.13
N HIS A 460 -0.26 -0.74 -4.61
CA HIS A 460 -0.58 0.28 -3.60
C HIS A 460 0.39 0.15 -2.42
N PRO A 461 1.11 1.23 -2.03
CA PRO A 461 2.22 1.15 -1.06
C PRO A 461 1.80 0.71 0.33
N TYR A 462 0.49 0.75 0.65
CA TYR A 462 -0.05 0.23 1.90
C TYR A 462 -0.45 -1.26 1.82
N ARG A 463 -0.38 -1.88 0.64
CA ARG A 463 -0.69 -3.30 0.43
C ARG A 463 0.54 -4.12 0.07
N LEU A 464 1.10 -3.91 -1.13
CA LEU A 464 2.16 -4.69 -1.75
C LEU A 464 1.91 -6.20 -1.64
N ASP A 465 0.72 -6.63 -2.06
CA ASP A 465 0.16 -7.97 -1.92
C ASP A 465 -0.09 -8.58 -3.33
N ILE A 466 0.57 -9.65 -3.67
CA ILE A 466 1.23 -10.71 -2.87
C ILE A 466 2.57 -10.21 -2.27
N ASP A 467 2.99 -10.81 -1.13
CA ASP A 467 4.31 -10.55 -0.58
C ASP A 467 5.40 -10.98 -1.57
N TRP A 468 6.37 -10.10 -1.83
CA TRP A 468 7.45 -10.35 -2.78
C TRP A 468 8.26 -11.62 -2.51
N ARG A 469 8.27 -12.10 -1.27
CA ARG A 469 8.97 -13.33 -0.87
C ARG A 469 8.38 -14.58 -1.52
N TRP A 470 7.14 -14.51 -2.01
CA TRP A 470 6.47 -15.58 -2.75
C TRP A 470 6.67 -15.52 -4.26
N ILE A 471 7.14 -14.40 -4.81
CA ILE A 471 7.39 -14.25 -6.27
C ILE A 471 8.36 -15.31 -6.80
N PRO A 472 9.49 -15.64 -6.12
CA PRO A 472 10.38 -16.71 -6.60
C PRO A 472 9.66 -18.06 -6.77
N TYR A 473 8.75 -18.39 -5.87
CA TYR A 473 7.94 -19.62 -6.00
C TYR A 473 6.94 -19.53 -7.15
N CYS A 474 6.33 -18.38 -7.38
CA CYS A 474 5.49 -18.14 -8.56
C CYS A 474 6.28 -18.36 -9.86
N ILE A 475 7.50 -17.82 -9.94
CA ILE A 475 8.39 -18.00 -11.09
C ILE A 475 8.74 -19.47 -11.29
N GLU A 476 9.09 -20.20 -10.23
CA GLU A 476 9.37 -21.63 -10.25
C GLU A 476 8.20 -22.43 -10.84
N LYS A 477 6.98 -22.05 -10.49
CA LYS A 477 5.74 -22.72 -10.99
C LYS A 477 5.24 -22.20 -12.33
N GLY A 478 5.92 -21.23 -12.93
CA GLY A 478 5.51 -20.62 -14.21
C GLY A 478 4.30 -19.69 -14.10
N VAL A 479 3.94 -19.25 -12.89
CA VAL A 479 2.83 -18.30 -12.64
C VAL A 479 3.33 -16.88 -12.87
N LYS A 480 2.72 -16.16 -13.82
CA LYS A 480 3.03 -14.76 -14.08
C LYS A 480 2.48 -13.85 -12.96
N ILE A 481 3.16 -12.74 -12.77
CA ILE A 481 2.76 -11.68 -11.83
C ILE A 481 2.24 -10.48 -12.62
N SER A 482 1.09 -9.93 -12.23
CA SER A 482 0.56 -8.66 -12.72
C SER A 482 0.77 -7.58 -11.65
N ILE A 483 1.53 -6.53 -11.99
CA ILE A 483 1.75 -5.39 -11.09
C ILE A 483 0.62 -4.39 -11.35
N ASN A 484 -0.27 -4.17 -10.38
CA ASN A 484 -1.44 -3.32 -10.56
C ASN A 484 -1.63 -2.38 -9.37
N PRO A 485 -2.00 -1.10 -9.60
CA PRO A 485 -2.08 -0.10 -8.53
C PRO A 485 -3.36 -0.18 -7.71
N ASP A 486 -4.42 -0.83 -8.20
CA ASP A 486 -5.76 -0.80 -7.58
C ASP A 486 -6.22 0.67 -7.37
N ALA A 487 -5.99 1.47 -8.40
CA ALA A 487 -6.13 2.92 -8.34
C ALA A 487 -7.59 3.34 -8.38
N HIS A 488 -8.00 4.15 -7.42
CA HIS A 488 -9.34 4.77 -7.35
C HIS A 488 -9.35 6.21 -7.87
N GLU A 489 -8.17 6.73 -8.23
CA GLU A 489 -7.98 8.00 -8.90
C GLU A 489 -6.76 7.93 -9.83
N LYS A 490 -6.68 8.84 -10.79
CA LYS A 490 -5.60 8.83 -11.78
C LYS A 490 -4.20 8.97 -11.19
N SER A 491 -4.03 9.67 -10.06
CA SER A 491 -2.75 9.81 -9.36
C SER A 491 -2.25 8.47 -8.82
N GLY A 492 -3.14 7.53 -8.47
CA GLY A 492 -2.80 6.19 -8.02
C GLY A 492 -2.03 5.36 -9.05
N TYR A 493 -2.01 5.74 -10.33
CA TYR A 493 -1.17 5.07 -11.33
C TYR A 493 0.33 5.21 -11.05
N HIS A 494 0.74 6.21 -10.29
CA HIS A 494 2.14 6.36 -9.86
C HIS A 494 2.57 5.28 -8.85
N ASP A 495 1.63 4.60 -8.19
CA ASP A 495 1.90 3.50 -7.28
C ASP A 495 2.55 2.29 -7.98
N MET A 496 2.43 2.19 -9.31
CA MET A 496 3.16 1.21 -10.12
C MET A 496 4.66 1.18 -9.82
N TYR A 497 5.24 2.32 -9.42
CA TYR A 497 6.62 2.41 -8.96
C TYR A 497 6.88 1.53 -7.73
N PHE A 498 6.03 1.60 -6.71
CA PHE A 498 6.20 0.82 -5.48
C PHE A 498 6.01 -0.68 -5.73
N GLY A 499 5.03 -1.03 -6.56
CA GLY A 499 4.86 -2.41 -7.02
C GLY A 499 6.07 -2.94 -7.77
N THR A 500 6.67 -2.12 -8.66
CA THR A 500 7.90 -2.49 -9.37
C THR A 500 9.07 -2.68 -8.41
N CYS A 501 9.24 -1.81 -7.41
CA CYS A 501 10.27 -1.99 -6.38
C CYS A 501 10.10 -3.32 -5.62
N ALA A 502 8.86 -3.66 -5.22
CA ALA A 502 8.58 -4.93 -4.56
C ALA A 502 8.79 -6.14 -5.49
N ALA A 503 8.41 -6.04 -6.76
CA ALA A 503 8.61 -7.09 -7.76
C ALA A 503 10.10 -7.41 -7.98
N ARG A 504 10.95 -6.38 -8.03
CA ARG A 504 12.42 -6.50 -8.16
C ARG A 504 13.02 -7.24 -6.96
N LYS A 505 12.55 -6.99 -5.73
CA LYS A 505 12.95 -7.76 -4.54
C LYS A 505 12.66 -9.27 -4.69
N GLY A 506 11.58 -9.62 -5.36
CA GLY A 506 11.19 -10.99 -5.68
C GLY A 506 11.86 -11.57 -6.93
N MET A 507 12.85 -10.90 -7.51
CA MET A 507 13.55 -11.30 -8.75
C MET A 507 12.61 -11.43 -9.97
N LEU A 508 11.52 -10.67 -10.02
CA LEU A 508 10.63 -10.68 -11.18
C LEU A 508 11.36 -10.15 -12.42
N THR A 509 11.25 -10.91 -13.51
CA THR A 509 11.75 -10.52 -14.84
C THR A 509 10.63 -9.99 -15.70
N LYS A 510 10.97 -9.31 -16.79
CA LYS A 510 10.02 -8.85 -17.79
C LYS A 510 9.15 -9.99 -18.35
N GLU A 511 9.74 -11.15 -18.62
CA GLU A 511 9.06 -12.32 -19.22
C GLU A 511 8.00 -12.90 -18.27
N MET A 512 8.22 -12.78 -16.95
CA MET A 512 7.30 -13.25 -15.92
C MET A 512 6.33 -12.17 -15.45
N CYS A 513 6.50 -10.92 -15.91
CA CYS A 513 5.59 -9.83 -15.65
C CYS A 513 4.47 -9.79 -16.70
N PHE A 514 3.21 -9.95 -16.25
CA PHE A 514 2.07 -10.07 -17.16
C PHE A 514 1.78 -8.78 -17.91
N ASN A 515 1.81 -7.66 -17.22
CA ASN A 515 1.58 -6.34 -17.83
C ASN A 515 2.83 -5.71 -18.48
N ALA A 516 3.89 -6.49 -18.65
CA ALA A 516 4.97 -6.18 -19.59
C ALA A 516 4.71 -6.73 -21.02
N LEU A 517 3.63 -7.50 -21.21
CA LEU A 517 3.18 -7.92 -22.53
C LEU A 517 2.76 -6.69 -23.36
N SER A 518 3.13 -6.68 -24.64
CA SER A 518 2.66 -5.68 -25.60
C SER A 518 1.15 -5.78 -25.80
N LEU A 519 0.52 -4.75 -26.36
CA LEU A 519 -0.91 -4.74 -26.65
C LEU A 519 -1.32 -5.99 -27.48
N SER A 520 -0.58 -6.34 -28.51
CA SER A 520 -0.91 -7.51 -29.35
C SER A 520 -0.79 -8.84 -28.61
N GLU A 521 0.18 -8.99 -27.70
CA GLU A 521 0.37 -10.20 -26.91
C GLU A 521 -0.75 -10.37 -25.89
N ILE A 522 -1.15 -9.30 -25.20
CA ILE A 522 -2.21 -9.37 -24.19
C ILE A 522 -3.60 -9.58 -24.82
N GLU A 523 -3.88 -8.97 -25.97
CA GLU A 523 -5.10 -9.25 -26.76
C GLU A 523 -5.16 -10.72 -27.18
N SER A 524 -4.04 -11.27 -27.64
CA SER A 524 -3.96 -12.70 -27.98
C SER A 524 -4.18 -13.60 -26.76
N TYR A 525 -3.65 -13.19 -25.60
CA TYR A 525 -3.83 -13.95 -24.36
C TYR A 525 -5.32 -13.99 -23.94
N PHE A 526 -5.99 -12.84 -23.87
CA PHE A 526 -7.41 -12.77 -23.49
C PHE A 526 -8.30 -13.50 -24.50
N SER A 527 -8.05 -13.36 -25.80
CA SER A 527 -8.82 -14.04 -26.85
C SER A 527 -8.70 -15.56 -26.74
N LYS A 528 -7.51 -16.11 -26.50
CA LYS A 528 -7.31 -17.55 -26.32
C LYS A 528 -8.00 -18.09 -25.08
N ARG A 529 -7.99 -17.33 -23.98
CA ARG A 529 -8.64 -17.73 -22.74
C ARG A 529 -10.15 -17.79 -22.85
N LYS A 530 -10.77 -16.89 -23.63
CA LYS A 530 -12.22 -16.92 -23.91
C LYS A 530 -12.66 -18.14 -24.75
N LEU A 531 -11.75 -18.75 -25.48
CA LEU A 531 -12.02 -19.90 -26.35
C LEU A 531 -11.75 -21.25 -25.66
N ALA A 532 -11.08 -21.26 -24.54
CA ALA A 532 -10.74 -22.46 -23.77
C ALA A 532 -11.83 -22.79 -22.75
#